data_a543d82ec318a0a82af0bbdc91377988
#
_entry.id   a543d82ec318a0a82af0bbdc91377988
#
_cell.length_a   1.000
_cell.length_b   1.000
_cell.length_c   1.000
_cell.angle_alpha   90.00
_cell.angle_beta   90.00
_cell.angle_gamma   90.00
#
_symmetry.space_group_name_H-M   'P 1'
#
loop_
_entity.id
_entity.type
_entity.pdbx_description
1 polymer ?
#
loop_
_entity_poly.entity_id
_entity_poly.type
_entity_poly.pdbx_seq_one_letter_code
_entity_poly.pdbx_strand_id
1 'polypeptide(L)'
;MAIKFQYNKTSLQQLEKQLKVRVRTLPIIKNKESALRMEVKRCKTEAAELEERLEKQIQAYEAMFALWNEFDASLIKVSDVHLGIKKIAGVRVPLLENVDFDIRPYSLFNSPKWYSDGIHLLKGLAQTAIETVSYTHLTL
;
A
#
# COMPACT_ATOMS: atom_id res chain seq x y z
N MET A 1 -15.61 -33.67 10.90
CA MET A 1 -15.23 -34.22 12.22
C MET A 1 -16.48 -34.71 12.92
N ALA A 2 -16.61 -36.00 13.18
CA ALA A 2 -17.72 -36.56 13.95
C ALA A 2 -17.46 -36.29 15.43
N ILE A 3 -18.35 -35.55 16.10
CA ILE A 3 -18.27 -35.28 17.53
C ILE A 3 -18.71 -36.56 18.25
N LYS A 4 -17.77 -37.23 18.93
CA LYS A 4 -18.11 -38.38 19.82
C LYS A 4 -18.77 -37.80 21.08
N PHE A 5 -20.08 -38.03 21.20
CA PHE A 5 -20.84 -37.65 22.40
C PHE A 5 -20.69 -38.73 23.47
N GLN A 6 -20.24 -38.33 24.65
CA GLN A 6 -20.34 -39.13 25.85
C GLN A 6 -21.52 -38.56 26.69
N TYR A 7 -22.50 -39.43 27.01
CA TYR A 7 -23.70 -39.05 27.76
C TYR A 7 -23.39 -38.93 29.25
N ASN A 8 -22.58 -37.95 29.65
CA ASN A 8 -22.27 -37.66 31.02
C ASN A 8 -22.38 -36.14 31.31
N LYS A 9 -22.59 -35.77 32.60
CA LYS A 9 -22.78 -34.41 33.07
C LYS A 9 -21.56 -33.50 32.73
N THR A 10 -20.37 -34.07 32.78
CA THR A 10 -19.11 -33.35 32.50
C THR A 10 -19.02 -32.95 31.02
N SER A 11 -19.39 -33.84 30.12
CA SER A 11 -19.44 -33.57 28.68
C SER A 11 -20.47 -32.48 28.34
N LEU A 12 -21.64 -32.52 28.99
CA LEU A 12 -22.68 -31.49 28.83
C LEU A 12 -22.15 -30.13 29.23
N GLN A 13 -21.56 -30.02 30.42
CA GLN A 13 -20.98 -28.76 30.90
C GLN A 13 -19.86 -28.23 29.99
N GLN A 14 -19.06 -29.11 29.43
CA GLN A 14 -18.01 -28.75 28.48
C GLN A 14 -18.60 -28.19 27.20
N LEU A 15 -19.65 -28.79 26.64
CA LEU A 15 -20.35 -28.30 25.45
C LEU A 15 -21.04 -26.96 25.69
N GLU A 16 -21.71 -26.79 26.86
CA GLU A 16 -22.32 -25.52 27.22
C GLU A 16 -21.28 -24.40 27.34
N LYS A 17 -20.12 -24.69 27.94
CA LYS A 17 -19.01 -23.74 28.03
C LYS A 17 -18.48 -23.34 26.66
N GLN A 18 -18.29 -24.33 25.75
CA GLN A 18 -17.88 -24.10 24.38
C GLN A 18 -18.92 -23.28 23.61
N LEU A 19 -20.20 -23.56 23.76
CA LEU A 19 -21.28 -22.80 23.15
C LEU A 19 -21.27 -21.34 23.60
N LYS A 20 -21.18 -21.09 24.91
CA LYS A 20 -21.09 -19.73 25.48
C LYS A 20 -19.90 -18.94 24.88
N VAL A 21 -18.73 -19.58 24.75
CA VAL A 21 -17.55 -18.95 24.14
C VAL A 21 -17.82 -18.62 22.67
N ARG A 22 -18.38 -19.55 21.90
CA ARG A 22 -18.68 -19.32 20.46
C ARG A 22 -19.70 -18.21 20.26
N VAL A 23 -20.78 -18.21 21.03
CA VAL A 23 -21.81 -17.15 20.97
C VAL A 23 -21.23 -15.77 21.30
N ARG A 24 -20.31 -15.69 22.27
CA ARG A 24 -19.62 -14.42 22.60
C ARG A 24 -18.60 -13.99 21.53
N THR A 25 -17.92 -14.95 20.91
CA THR A 25 -16.85 -14.66 19.94
C THR A 25 -17.38 -14.31 18.56
N LEU A 26 -18.52 -14.87 18.16
CA LEU A 26 -19.12 -14.66 16.84
C LEU A 26 -19.32 -13.17 16.48
N PRO A 27 -19.94 -12.32 17.33
CA PRO A 27 -20.10 -10.90 17.02
C PRO A 27 -18.76 -10.17 16.89
N ILE A 28 -17.75 -10.55 17.68
CA ILE A 28 -16.41 -9.97 17.60
C ILE A 28 -15.78 -10.26 16.25
N ILE A 29 -15.89 -11.50 15.76
CA ILE A 29 -15.38 -11.90 14.43
C ILE A 29 -16.13 -11.16 13.32
N LYS A 30 -17.46 -11.07 13.41
CA LYS A 30 -18.27 -10.32 12.44
C LYS A 30 -17.89 -8.84 12.36
N ASN A 31 -17.65 -8.22 13.50
CA ASN A 31 -17.21 -6.82 13.54
C ASN A 31 -15.82 -6.63 12.93
N LYS A 32 -14.88 -7.54 13.19
CA LYS A 32 -13.56 -7.51 12.58
C LYS A 32 -13.63 -7.74 11.06
N GLU A 33 -14.45 -8.67 10.62
CA GLU A 33 -14.68 -8.91 9.19
C GLU A 33 -15.25 -7.68 8.50
N SER A 34 -16.27 -7.04 9.09
CA SER A 34 -16.87 -5.82 8.56
C SER A 34 -15.84 -4.68 8.45
N ALA A 35 -15.03 -4.48 9.49
CA ALA A 35 -13.97 -3.47 9.48
C ALA A 35 -12.93 -3.73 8.38
N LEU A 36 -12.51 -4.98 8.20
CA LEU A 36 -11.56 -5.35 7.15
C LEU A 36 -12.16 -5.18 5.74
N ARG A 37 -13.43 -5.53 5.55
CA ARG A 37 -14.12 -5.32 4.25
C ARG A 37 -14.20 -3.84 3.89
N MET A 38 -14.48 -2.97 4.86
CA MET A 38 -14.50 -1.52 4.64
C MET A 38 -13.11 -1.00 4.25
N GLU A 39 -12.06 -1.49 4.92
CA GLU A 39 -10.68 -1.09 4.62
C GLU A 39 -10.23 -1.56 3.23
N VAL A 40 -10.54 -2.80 2.84
CA VAL A 40 -10.27 -3.30 1.49
C VAL A 40 -10.97 -2.43 0.43
N LYS A 41 -12.23 -2.03 0.67
CA LYS A 41 -12.95 -1.14 -0.24
C LYS A 41 -12.25 0.22 -0.35
N ARG A 42 -11.82 0.79 0.77
CA ARG A 42 -11.08 2.05 0.81
C ARG A 42 -9.77 1.95 0.03
N CYS A 43 -8.96 0.92 0.29
CA CYS A 43 -7.70 0.70 -0.42
C CYS A 43 -7.89 0.55 -1.94
N LYS A 44 -8.95 -0.14 -2.38
CA LYS A 44 -9.27 -0.27 -3.81
C LYS A 44 -9.61 1.08 -4.45
N THR A 45 -10.34 1.95 -3.75
CA THR A 45 -10.65 3.29 -4.25
C THR A 45 -9.39 4.15 -4.33
N GLU A 46 -8.57 4.14 -3.28
CA GLU A 46 -7.29 4.86 -3.24
C GLU A 46 -6.31 4.37 -4.32
N ALA A 47 -6.26 3.04 -4.56
CA ALA A 47 -5.44 2.47 -5.62
C ALA A 47 -5.88 2.96 -7.02
N ALA A 48 -7.19 2.99 -7.28
CA ALA A 48 -7.70 3.49 -8.55
C ALA A 48 -7.40 4.98 -8.78
N GLU A 49 -7.50 5.80 -7.72
CA GLU A 49 -7.13 7.22 -7.79
C GLU A 49 -5.64 7.43 -8.04
N LEU A 50 -4.79 6.58 -7.45
CA LEU A 50 -3.34 6.62 -7.66
C LEU A 50 -2.98 6.16 -9.08
N GLU A 51 -3.64 5.14 -9.61
CA GLU A 51 -3.46 4.68 -11.00
C GLU A 51 -3.81 5.79 -11.99
N GLU A 52 -4.94 6.47 -11.81
CA GLU A 52 -5.32 7.60 -12.66
C GLU A 52 -4.32 8.77 -12.56
N ARG A 53 -3.80 9.05 -11.36
CA ARG A 53 -2.76 10.07 -11.17
C ARG A 53 -1.46 9.69 -11.87
N LEU A 54 -1.05 8.42 -11.74
CA LEU A 54 0.15 7.89 -12.38
C LEU A 54 0.03 7.99 -13.91
N GLU A 55 -1.11 7.64 -14.48
CA GLU A 55 -1.34 7.73 -15.92
C GLU A 55 -1.22 9.18 -16.44
N LYS A 56 -1.79 10.14 -15.71
CA LYS A 56 -1.63 11.57 -16.04
C LYS A 56 -0.17 12.04 -15.98
N GLN A 57 0.60 11.54 -15.01
CA GLN A 57 2.01 11.85 -14.89
C GLN A 57 2.84 11.21 -16.01
N ILE A 58 2.49 10.00 -16.43
CA ILE A 58 3.12 9.33 -17.59
C ILE A 58 2.87 10.12 -18.87
N GLN A 59 1.64 10.59 -19.09
CA GLN A 59 1.33 11.44 -20.24
C GLN A 59 2.13 12.74 -20.24
N ALA A 60 2.32 13.36 -19.09
CA ALA A 60 3.18 14.54 -18.96
C ALA A 60 4.66 14.22 -19.25
N TYR A 61 5.13 13.05 -18.81
CA TYR A 61 6.47 12.55 -19.13
C TYR A 61 6.65 12.30 -20.63
N GLU A 62 5.66 11.67 -21.28
CA GLU A 62 5.68 11.41 -22.72
C GLU A 62 5.69 12.71 -23.56
N ALA A 63 5.01 13.75 -23.11
CA ALA A 63 5.02 15.05 -23.77
C ALA A 63 6.43 15.68 -23.84
N MET A 64 7.32 15.31 -22.92
CA MET A 64 8.71 15.76 -22.88
C MET A 64 9.69 14.72 -23.45
N PHE A 65 9.21 13.70 -24.16
CA PHE A 65 10.02 12.55 -24.61
C PHE A 65 11.27 12.96 -25.41
N ALA A 66 11.16 13.96 -26.26
CA ALA A 66 12.29 14.44 -27.06
C ALA A 66 13.45 15.01 -26.20
N LEU A 67 13.12 15.58 -25.02
CA LEU A 67 14.09 16.14 -24.09
C LEU A 67 14.78 15.08 -23.23
N TRP A 68 14.13 13.95 -22.99
CA TRP A 68 14.70 12.89 -22.14
C TRP A 68 15.93 12.21 -22.75
N ASN A 69 16.13 12.30 -24.06
CA ASN A 69 17.35 11.82 -24.71
C ASN A 69 18.63 12.59 -24.26
N GLU A 70 18.46 13.83 -23.80
CA GLU A 70 19.53 14.68 -23.27
C GLU A 70 19.69 14.57 -21.76
N PHE A 71 18.76 13.89 -21.08
CA PHE A 71 18.74 13.79 -19.63
C PHE A 71 19.66 12.68 -19.13
N ASP A 72 20.53 13.02 -18.17
CA ASP A 72 21.36 12.02 -17.51
C ASP A 72 20.55 11.30 -16.42
N ALA A 73 20.12 10.08 -16.70
CA ALA A 73 19.36 9.24 -15.77
C ALA A 73 20.12 8.94 -14.47
N SER A 74 21.42 9.17 -14.42
CA SER A 74 22.22 8.97 -13.20
C SER A 74 22.07 10.08 -12.16
N LEU A 75 21.41 11.20 -12.54
CA LEU A 75 21.21 12.36 -11.66
C LEU A 75 20.24 12.09 -10.51
N ILE A 76 19.27 11.19 -10.71
CA ILE A 76 18.28 10.85 -9.70
C ILE A 76 18.23 9.35 -9.46
N LYS A 77 18.29 8.96 -8.20
CA LYS A 77 18.12 7.56 -7.77
C LYS A 77 17.21 7.51 -6.56
N VAL A 78 16.41 6.45 -6.47
CA VAL A 78 15.72 6.12 -5.22
C VAL A 78 16.77 5.54 -4.28
N SER A 79 16.97 6.18 -3.13
CA SER A 79 17.95 5.78 -2.13
C SER A 79 17.35 4.78 -1.18
N ASP A 80 16.19 5.07 -0.60
CA ASP A 80 15.50 4.18 0.34
C ASP A 80 13.98 4.38 0.28
N VAL A 81 13.26 3.33 0.70
CA VAL A 81 11.80 3.33 0.78
C VAL A 81 11.38 2.95 2.19
N HIS A 82 10.85 3.91 2.93
CA HIS A 82 10.42 3.71 4.31
C HIS A 82 8.99 3.18 4.37
N LEU A 83 8.85 1.97 4.91
CA LEU A 83 7.56 1.31 5.11
C LEU A 83 7.22 1.28 6.60
N GLY A 84 6.12 1.92 6.97
CA GLY A 84 5.52 1.82 8.29
C GLY A 84 4.57 0.62 8.39
N ILE A 85 4.07 0.38 9.60
CA ILE A 85 3.09 -0.69 9.87
C ILE A 85 1.85 -0.09 10.52
N LYS A 86 0.72 -0.17 9.82
CA LYS A 86 -0.60 0.16 10.35
C LYS A 86 -1.32 -1.11 10.81
N LYS A 87 -1.93 -1.07 11.99
CA LYS A 87 -2.78 -2.18 12.48
C LYS A 87 -4.25 -1.89 12.20
N ILE A 88 -4.92 -2.79 11.48
CA ILE A 88 -6.33 -2.71 11.14
C ILE A 88 -7.02 -4.00 11.60
N ALA A 89 -7.92 -3.89 12.55
CA ALA A 89 -8.64 -5.03 13.15
C ALA A 89 -7.71 -6.17 13.65
N GLY A 90 -6.46 -5.82 14.04
CA GLY A 90 -5.45 -6.78 14.51
C GLY A 90 -4.53 -7.33 13.42
N VAL A 91 -4.76 -7.01 12.16
CA VAL A 91 -3.88 -7.35 11.03
C VAL A 91 -2.86 -6.23 10.85
N ARG A 92 -1.60 -6.59 10.63
CA ARG A 92 -0.51 -5.65 10.31
C ARG A 92 -0.48 -5.43 8.82
N VAL A 93 -0.63 -4.17 8.41
CA VAL A 93 -0.65 -3.75 7.01
C VAL A 93 0.54 -2.81 6.78
N PRO A 94 1.42 -3.07 5.81
CA PRO A 94 2.48 -2.14 5.46
C PRO A 94 1.86 -0.86 4.85
N LEU A 95 2.44 0.28 5.19
CA LEU A 95 2.07 1.58 4.66
C LEU A 95 3.34 2.29 4.20
N LEU A 96 3.31 2.90 3.02
CA LEU A 96 4.40 3.76 2.58
C LEU A 96 4.41 5.05 3.41
N GLU A 97 5.52 5.32 4.11
CA GLU A 97 5.71 6.55 4.90
C GLU A 97 6.46 7.61 4.10
N ASN A 98 7.59 7.24 3.52
CA ASN A 98 8.45 8.15 2.77
C ASN A 98 9.28 7.41 1.73
N VAL A 99 9.72 8.15 0.71
CA VAL A 99 10.67 7.70 -0.30
C VAL A 99 11.82 8.70 -0.35
N ASP A 100 13.02 8.23 -0.09
CA ASP A 100 14.21 9.06 -0.13
C ASP A 100 14.87 8.98 -1.52
N PHE A 101 15.23 10.16 -2.04
CA PHE A 101 15.88 10.31 -3.33
C PHE A 101 17.28 10.89 -3.15
N ASP A 102 18.24 10.26 -3.80
CA ASP A 102 19.58 10.78 -3.94
C ASP A 102 19.69 11.53 -5.27
N ILE A 103 19.96 12.86 -5.19
CA ILE A 103 20.09 13.73 -6.35
C ILE A 103 21.54 14.19 -6.42
N ARG A 104 22.25 13.80 -7.49
CA ARG A 104 23.62 14.26 -7.70
C ARG A 104 23.66 15.76 -8.01
N PRO A 105 24.64 16.48 -7.47
CA PRO A 105 24.81 17.89 -7.79
C PRO A 105 25.16 18.04 -9.28
N TYR A 106 24.49 18.94 -9.98
CA TYR A 106 24.74 19.28 -11.37
C TYR A 106 24.94 20.79 -11.53
N SER A 107 25.67 21.18 -12.58
CA SER A 107 25.96 22.60 -12.82
C SER A 107 24.80 23.27 -13.54
N LEU A 108 24.22 24.30 -12.97
CA LEU A 108 23.16 25.10 -13.58
C LEU A 108 23.63 25.88 -14.83
N PHE A 109 24.95 26.08 -14.99
CA PHE A 109 25.51 26.79 -16.15
C PHE A 109 25.73 25.88 -17.36
N ASN A 110 26.03 24.60 -17.12
CA ASN A 110 26.30 23.60 -18.18
C ASN A 110 25.13 22.67 -18.47
N SER A 111 24.01 22.82 -17.75
CA SER A 111 22.84 21.96 -17.90
C SER A 111 21.68 22.75 -18.50
N PRO A 112 20.83 22.12 -19.30
CA PRO A 112 19.60 22.73 -19.81
C PRO A 112 18.70 23.23 -18.66
N LYS A 113 18.00 24.34 -18.86
CA LYS A 113 17.12 24.94 -17.84
C LYS A 113 16.00 24.00 -17.39
N TRP A 114 15.55 23.11 -18.24
CA TRP A 114 14.48 22.15 -17.96
C TRP A 114 14.89 20.99 -17.03
N TYR A 115 16.20 20.80 -16.74
CA TYR A 115 16.67 19.71 -15.86
C TYR A 115 16.02 19.76 -14.48
N SER A 116 15.84 20.93 -13.90
CA SER A 116 15.15 21.13 -12.63
C SER A 116 13.72 20.59 -12.68
N ASP A 117 12.98 20.94 -13.72
CA ASP A 117 11.60 20.53 -13.92
C ASP A 117 11.51 19.03 -14.22
N GLY A 118 12.47 18.51 -15.00
CA GLY A 118 12.62 17.08 -15.28
C GLY A 118 12.86 16.25 -14.03
N ILE A 119 13.74 16.69 -13.12
CA ILE A 119 14.00 16.03 -11.84
C ILE A 119 12.75 16.01 -10.98
N HIS A 120 12.02 17.14 -10.89
CA HIS A 120 10.76 17.22 -10.14
C HIS A 120 9.69 16.27 -10.68
N LEU A 121 9.56 16.20 -12.01
CA LEU A 121 8.60 15.32 -12.67
C LEU A 121 8.94 13.84 -12.44
N LEU A 122 10.21 13.44 -12.60
CA LEU A 122 10.67 12.08 -12.34
C LEU A 122 10.51 11.68 -10.87
N LYS A 123 10.82 12.58 -9.94
CA LYS A 123 10.62 12.35 -8.51
C LYS A 123 9.15 12.11 -8.20
N GLY A 124 8.25 12.94 -8.72
CA GLY A 124 6.81 12.79 -8.55
C GLY A 124 6.29 11.48 -9.16
N LEU A 125 6.74 11.12 -10.36
CA LEU A 125 6.38 9.88 -11.03
C LEU A 125 6.83 8.66 -10.22
N ALA A 126 8.10 8.62 -9.79
CA ALA A 126 8.66 7.52 -9.02
C ALA A 126 7.95 7.35 -7.68
N GLN A 127 7.65 8.45 -6.98
CA GLN A 127 6.92 8.42 -5.72
C GLN A 127 5.51 7.87 -5.91
N THR A 128 4.76 8.34 -6.91
CA THR A 128 3.40 7.85 -7.20
C THR A 128 3.42 6.38 -7.64
N ALA A 129 4.41 5.96 -8.42
CA ALA A 129 4.57 4.56 -8.83
C ALA A 129 4.81 3.63 -7.63
N ILE A 130 5.71 3.99 -6.72
CA ILE A 130 5.99 3.22 -5.50
C ILE A 130 4.75 3.16 -4.60
N GLU A 131 4.04 4.27 -4.46
CA GLU A 131 2.80 4.35 -3.70
C GLU A 131 1.72 3.42 -4.30
N THR A 132 1.51 3.46 -5.61
CA THR A 132 0.57 2.58 -6.33
C THR A 132 0.90 1.11 -6.11
N VAL A 133 2.17 0.72 -6.25
CA VAL A 133 2.62 -0.67 -6.02
C VAL A 133 2.37 -1.10 -4.59
N SER A 134 2.61 -0.24 -3.59
CA SER A 134 2.36 -0.57 -2.19
C SER A 134 0.88 -0.87 -1.92
N TYR A 135 -0.04 -0.12 -2.53
CA TYR A 135 -1.48 -0.36 -2.40
C TYR A 135 -1.97 -1.59 -3.17
N THR A 136 -1.44 -1.88 -4.36
CA THR A 136 -1.82 -3.07 -5.13
C THR A 136 -1.44 -4.35 -4.41
N HIS A 137 -0.28 -4.41 -3.74
CA HIS A 137 0.10 -5.54 -2.90
C HIS A 137 -0.81 -5.77 -1.69
N LEU A 138 -1.55 -4.76 -1.24
CA LEU A 138 -2.51 -4.88 -0.15
C LEU A 138 -3.88 -5.40 -0.58
N THR A 139 -4.18 -5.33 -1.87
CA THR A 139 -5.50 -5.69 -2.43
C THR A 139 -5.54 -7.07 -3.08
N LEU A 140 -4.38 -7.73 -3.23
CA LEU A 140 -4.23 -9.12 -3.68
C LEU A 140 -4.30 -10.09 -2.49
#